data_060d541ec8dfc778dbab80457b6c37cc
#
_entry.id   060d541ec8dfc778dbab80457b6c37cc
#
_cell.length_a   1.000
_cell.length_b   1.000
_cell.length_c   1.000
_cell.angle_alpha   90.00
_cell.angle_beta   90.00
_cell.angle_gamma   90.00
#
_symmetry.space_group_name_H-M   'P 1'
#
loop_
_entity.id
_entity.type
_entity.pdbx_description
1 polymer ?
#
loop_
_entity_poly.entity_id
_entity_poly.type
_entity_poly.pdbx_seq_one_letter_code
_entity_poly.pdbx_strand_id
1 'polypeptide(L)'
;ILWLFLISQMNTLHWILYGLLVGNAMYLIYLIFPFTKLAKVQVLRVDNEIPENSISVMIGNVYQDNKNYSGCLAEVKKANPDVLLLVETDAKWELATKELEKEYHFSVKVPLENTYGMLLYSKFELEDATIHYLVEEGIPSIHTKIKLKSNQVIQLFAVHPTPPVPNENPSSAERDKELLMIADLAKKSEIPVIVIGDLNDVAWSYTTKLFLKMSGLLDPRRGRGFFNTF
;
A
#
# COMPACT_ATOMS: atom_id res chain seq x y z
N ILE A 1 4.12 6.20 -31.98
CA ILE A 1 4.14 7.60 -32.42
C ILE A 1 5.33 7.82 -33.36
N LEU A 2 6.57 7.50 -33.00
CA LEU A 2 7.77 7.66 -33.86
C LEU A 2 7.60 7.00 -35.25
N TRP A 3 7.02 5.79 -35.31
CA TRP A 3 6.79 5.08 -36.58
C TRP A 3 5.85 5.80 -37.53
N LEU A 4 4.88 6.56 -37.02
CA LEU A 4 3.94 7.35 -37.82
C LEU A 4 4.63 8.53 -38.54
N PHE A 5 5.73 9.07 -38.01
CA PHE A 5 6.52 10.11 -38.68
C PHE A 5 7.36 9.57 -39.84
N LEU A 6 7.55 8.26 -39.95
CA LEU A 6 8.30 7.61 -41.00
C LEU A 6 7.43 7.26 -42.23
N ILE A 7 6.11 7.46 -42.16
CA ILE A 7 5.20 7.18 -43.24
C ILE A 7 5.22 8.36 -44.21
N SER A 8 5.70 8.12 -45.42
CA SER A 8 5.86 9.16 -46.44
C SER A 8 4.55 9.73 -47.03
N GLN A 9 3.44 9.00 -46.87
CA GLN A 9 2.11 9.45 -47.27
C GLN A 9 1.07 9.06 -46.21
N MET A 10 0.51 10.08 -45.57
CA MET A 10 -0.55 9.92 -44.54
C MET A 10 -1.91 9.94 -45.21
N ASN A 11 -2.67 8.86 -45.09
CA ASN A 11 -4.08 8.84 -45.50
C ASN A 11 -4.99 9.13 -44.27
N THR A 12 -6.30 9.26 -44.51
CA THR A 12 -7.28 9.58 -43.47
C THR A 12 -7.22 8.62 -42.27
N LEU A 13 -7.01 7.33 -42.51
CA LEU A 13 -6.91 6.33 -41.43
C LEU A 13 -5.70 6.60 -40.54
N HIS A 14 -4.55 6.96 -41.12
CA HIS A 14 -3.35 7.29 -40.33
C HIS A 14 -3.58 8.52 -39.45
N TRP A 15 -4.28 9.55 -39.94
CA TRP A 15 -4.62 10.72 -39.13
C TRP A 15 -5.57 10.40 -37.99
N ILE A 16 -6.57 9.52 -38.21
CA ILE A 16 -7.47 9.04 -37.16
C ILE A 16 -6.69 8.29 -36.09
N LEU A 17 -5.84 7.33 -36.48
CA LEU A 17 -5.01 6.58 -35.56
C LEU A 17 -4.05 7.47 -34.78
N TYR A 18 -3.45 8.46 -35.44
CA TYR A 18 -2.60 9.45 -34.76
C TYR A 18 -3.37 10.23 -33.71
N GLY A 19 -4.56 10.73 -34.05
CA GLY A 19 -5.44 11.44 -33.13
C GLY A 19 -5.82 10.60 -31.91
N LEU A 20 -6.15 9.32 -32.13
CA LEU A 20 -6.45 8.37 -31.03
C LEU A 20 -5.23 8.13 -30.14
N LEU A 21 -4.04 7.96 -30.71
CA LEU A 21 -2.81 7.77 -29.95
C LEU A 21 -2.44 9.02 -29.12
N VAL A 22 -2.58 10.21 -29.71
CA VAL A 22 -2.35 11.47 -28.99
C VAL A 22 -3.38 11.64 -27.86
N GLY A 23 -4.66 11.39 -28.14
CA GLY A 23 -5.71 11.43 -27.13
C GLY A 23 -5.46 10.46 -25.98
N ASN A 24 -5.06 9.23 -26.29
CA ASN A 24 -4.68 8.24 -25.28
C ASN A 24 -3.45 8.69 -24.46
N ALA A 25 -2.42 9.24 -25.12
CA ALA A 25 -1.23 9.75 -24.43
C ALA A 25 -1.60 10.90 -23.47
N MET A 26 -2.43 11.85 -23.90
CA MET A 26 -2.92 12.93 -23.04
C MET A 26 -3.73 12.39 -21.85
N TYR A 27 -4.58 11.40 -22.07
CA TYR A 27 -5.34 10.75 -21.02
C TYR A 27 -4.41 10.07 -19.99
N LEU A 28 -3.39 9.32 -20.44
CA LEU A 28 -2.42 8.71 -19.55
C LEU A 28 -1.62 9.75 -18.75
N ILE A 29 -1.19 10.83 -19.41
CA ILE A 29 -0.52 11.95 -18.73
C ILE A 29 -1.43 12.53 -17.65
N TYR A 30 -2.70 12.77 -17.94
CA TYR A 30 -3.68 13.26 -16.96
C TYR A 30 -3.79 12.33 -15.75
N LEU A 31 -3.83 11.00 -15.95
CA LEU A 31 -3.93 10.03 -14.88
C LEU A 31 -2.69 10.02 -13.98
N ILE A 32 -1.49 10.09 -14.56
CA ILE A 32 -0.22 9.96 -13.81
C ILE A 32 0.30 11.32 -13.30
N PHE A 33 -0.17 12.44 -13.86
CA PHE A 33 0.31 13.79 -13.49
C PHE A 33 0.32 14.05 -11.98
N PRO A 34 -0.71 13.66 -11.19
CA PRO A 34 -0.72 13.87 -9.74
C PRO A 34 0.46 13.23 -8.99
N PHE A 35 1.09 12.21 -9.58
CA PHE A 35 2.22 11.47 -8.99
C PHE A 35 3.58 11.95 -9.52
N THR A 36 3.61 13.02 -10.32
CA THR A 36 4.85 13.65 -10.77
C THR A 36 5.32 14.71 -9.77
N LYS A 37 6.61 15.07 -9.83
CA LYS A 37 7.17 16.19 -9.04
C LYS A 37 6.65 17.57 -9.48
N LEU A 38 5.91 17.66 -10.60
CA LEU A 38 5.30 18.88 -11.10
C LEU A 38 3.93 19.14 -10.45
N ALA A 39 3.31 18.13 -9.86
CA ALA A 39 2.03 18.26 -9.18
C ALA A 39 2.22 18.80 -7.75
N LYS A 40 1.13 19.37 -7.22
CA LYS A 40 1.10 19.84 -5.83
C LYS A 40 1.27 18.67 -4.86
N VAL A 41 2.20 18.83 -3.91
CA VAL A 41 2.40 17.87 -2.82
C VAL A 41 1.14 17.83 -1.95
N GLN A 42 0.61 16.64 -1.71
CA GLN A 42 -0.60 16.45 -0.92
C GLN A 42 -0.31 16.35 0.59
N VAL A 43 0.67 15.54 0.97
CA VAL A 43 1.11 15.41 2.37
C VAL A 43 2.30 16.34 2.58
N LEU A 44 2.12 17.39 3.35
CA LEU A 44 3.17 18.37 3.60
C LEU A 44 4.29 17.77 4.44
N ARG A 45 5.51 18.27 4.22
CA ARG A 45 6.65 17.98 5.08
C ARG A 45 6.54 18.85 6.32
N VAL A 46 6.83 18.27 7.48
CA VAL A 46 6.94 19.01 8.74
C VAL A 46 8.39 19.43 8.92
N ASP A 47 8.64 20.73 9.11
CA ASP A 47 10.00 21.27 9.26
C ASP A 47 10.58 20.98 10.66
N ASN A 48 9.71 20.93 11.68
CA ASN A 48 10.08 20.60 13.05
C ASN A 48 9.36 19.29 13.44
N GLU A 49 10.08 18.20 13.35
CA GLU A 49 9.58 16.90 13.78
C GLU A 49 9.44 16.90 15.32
N ILE A 50 8.28 16.48 15.81
CA ILE A 50 8.03 16.24 17.23
C ILE A 50 8.18 14.73 17.43
N PRO A 51 9.32 14.23 17.95
CA PRO A 51 9.59 12.80 18.00
C PRO A 51 8.55 11.98 18.77
N GLU A 52 7.88 12.62 19.75
CA GLU A 52 6.83 11.98 20.56
C GLU A 52 5.53 11.78 19.80
N ASN A 53 5.30 12.57 18.73
CA ASN A 53 4.13 12.52 17.85
C ASN A 53 4.45 11.91 16.48
N SER A 54 5.66 11.40 16.28
CA SER A 54 6.11 10.84 15.02
C SER A 54 6.11 9.32 15.07
N ILE A 55 5.85 8.70 13.96
CA ILE A 55 5.91 7.25 13.76
C ILE A 55 6.48 6.96 12.36
N SER A 56 7.47 6.10 12.31
CA SER A 56 8.02 5.59 11.06
C SER A 56 7.42 4.22 10.74
N VAL A 57 7.00 4.03 9.48
CA VAL A 57 6.35 2.80 9.03
C VAL A 57 7.08 2.23 7.83
N MET A 58 7.35 0.93 7.88
CA MET A 58 7.90 0.17 6.75
C MET A 58 6.92 -0.93 6.36
N ILE A 59 6.75 -1.13 5.06
CA ILE A 59 5.95 -2.20 4.49
C ILE A 59 6.84 -2.99 3.53
N GLY A 60 6.79 -4.30 3.60
CA GLY A 60 7.48 -5.19 2.68
C GLY A 60 6.57 -6.34 2.23
N ASN A 61 6.31 -6.45 0.92
CA ASN A 61 5.87 -7.70 0.34
C ASN A 61 7.14 -8.54 0.16
N VAL A 62 7.20 -9.67 0.87
CA VAL A 62 8.43 -10.47 0.93
C VAL A 62 8.46 -11.56 -0.14
N TYR A 63 7.36 -11.78 -0.82
CA TYR A 63 7.15 -12.92 -1.71
C TYR A 63 7.38 -14.26 -1.00
N GLN A 64 6.32 -14.98 -0.70
CA GLN A 64 6.32 -16.15 0.19
C GLN A 64 7.41 -17.18 -0.14
N ASP A 65 7.67 -17.43 -1.43
CA ASP A 65 8.69 -18.38 -1.87
C ASP A 65 10.13 -17.85 -1.80
N ASN A 66 10.32 -16.56 -1.53
CA ASN A 66 11.64 -15.97 -1.38
C ASN A 66 12.30 -16.46 -0.08
N LYS A 67 13.55 -16.88 -0.18
CA LYS A 67 14.34 -17.40 0.94
C LYS A 67 15.43 -16.43 1.42
N ASN A 68 15.47 -15.22 0.89
CA ASN A 68 16.45 -14.21 1.30
C ASN A 68 16.03 -13.49 2.58
N TYR A 69 15.81 -14.26 3.65
CA TYR A 69 15.42 -13.73 4.96
C TYR A 69 16.44 -12.72 5.50
N SER A 70 17.73 -13.04 5.37
CA SER A 70 18.81 -12.17 5.85
C SER A 70 18.84 -10.82 5.14
N GLY A 71 18.55 -10.77 3.84
CA GLY A 71 18.43 -9.53 3.09
C GLY A 71 17.27 -8.68 3.60
N CYS A 72 16.11 -9.28 3.83
CA CYS A 72 14.97 -8.58 4.42
C CYS A 72 15.32 -8.00 5.80
N LEU A 73 15.89 -8.82 6.69
CA LEU A 73 16.29 -8.39 8.03
C LEU A 73 17.33 -7.26 8.00
N ALA A 74 18.26 -7.30 7.04
CA ALA A 74 19.26 -6.23 6.86
C ALA A 74 18.60 -4.89 6.48
N GLU A 75 17.61 -4.91 5.56
CA GLU A 75 16.87 -3.70 5.19
C GLU A 75 15.99 -3.19 6.33
N VAL A 76 15.35 -4.07 7.11
CA VAL A 76 14.60 -3.69 8.31
C VAL A 76 15.51 -3.02 9.33
N LYS A 77 16.69 -3.62 9.64
CA LYS A 77 17.67 -3.03 10.56
C LYS A 77 18.19 -1.68 10.09
N LYS A 78 18.45 -1.53 8.80
CA LYS A 78 18.90 -0.28 8.20
C LYS A 78 17.82 0.81 8.26
N ALA A 79 16.58 0.48 7.97
CA ALA A 79 15.45 1.42 8.02
C ALA A 79 15.03 1.72 9.46
N ASN A 80 15.17 0.75 10.36
CA ASN A 80 14.81 0.82 11.79
C ASN A 80 13.44 1.43 12.07
N PRO A 81 12.37 0.98 11.37
CA PRO A 81 11.03 1.57 11.51
C PRO A 81 10.45 1.34 12.92
N ASP A 82 9.49 2.16 13.29
CA ASP A 82 8.73 1.97 14.53
C ASP A 82 7.66 0.89 14.35
N VAL A 83 7.08 0.81 13.15
CA VAL A 83 6.11 -0.22 12.76
C VAL A 83 6.54 -0.86 11.46
N LEU A 84 6.57 -2.18 11.45
CA LEU A 84 6.90 -3.00 10.28
C LEU A 84 5.73 -3.92 9.96
N LEU A 85 5.28 -3.88 8.72
CA LEU A 85 4.35 -4.85 8.15
C LEU A 85 5.06 -5.66 7.06
N LEU A 86 5.07 -6.97 7.22
CA LEU A 86 5.47 -7.91 6.18
C LEU A 86 4.23 -8.66 5.69
N VAL A 87 4.03 -8.71 4.39
CA VAL A 87 2.95 -9.46 3.75
C VAL A 87 3.51 -10.56 2.85
N GLU A 88 2.69 -11.52 2.48
CA GLU A 88 3.07 -12.79 1.85
C GLU A 88 4.01 -13.63 2.73
N THR A 89 3.64 -13.80 3.99
CA THR A 89 4.45 -14.48 5.00
C THR A 89 3.84 -15.82 5.42
N ASP A 90 4.67 -16.86 5.46
CA ASP A 90 4.36 -18.20 5.96
C ASP A 90 5.00 -18.46 7.33
N ALA A 91 4.87 -19.66 7.83
CA ALA A 91 5.49 -20.08 9.10
C ALA A 91 7.04 -20.00 9.06
N LYS A 92 7.67 -20.12 7.87
CA LYS A 92 9.12 -20.01 7.71
C LYS A 92 9.56 -18.55 7.84
N TRP A 93 8.79 -17.61 7.26
CA TRP A 93 9.02 -16.18 7.44
C TRP A 93 8.85 -15.75 8.90
N GLU A 94 7.81 -16.25 9.59
CA GLU A 94 7.63 -15.98 11.03
C GLU A 94 8.85 -16.45 11.83
N LEU A 95 9.33 -17.68 11.59
CA LEU A 95 10.51 -18.21 12.26
C LEU A 95 11.77 -17.41 11.94
N ALA A 96 11.97 -17.04 10.68
CA ALA A 96 13.15 -16.29 10.23
C ALA A 96 13.20 -14.87 10.81
N THR A 97 12.04 -14.24 11.02
CA THR A 97 11.93 -12.88 11.58
C THR A 97 11.81 -12.84 13.09
N LYS A 98 11.90 -13.98 13.78
CA LYS A 98 11.78 -14.08 15.24
C LYS A 98 12.78 -13.18 16.00
N GLU A 99 13.96 -12.95 15.46
CA GLU A 99 14.94 -12.06 16.10
C GLU A 99 14.46 -10.60 16.25
N LEU A 100 13.48 -10.17 15.43
CA LEU A 100 12.88 -8.83 15.51
C LEU A 100 12.13 -8.60 16.83
N GLU A 101 11.65 -9.65 17.49
CA GLU A 101 10.95 -9.55 18.78
C GLU A 101 11.81 -8.96 19.91
N LYS A 102 13.14 -8.92 19.71
CA LYS A 102 14.05 -8.27 20.67
C LYS A 102 13.91 -6.75 20.66
N GLU A 103 13.52 -6.17 19.53
CA GLU A 103 13.37 -4.72 19.34
C GLU A 103 11.91 -4.30 19.23
N TYR A 104 11.07 -5.19 18.67
CA TYR A 104 9.63 -4.98 18.46
C TYR A 104 8.87 -5.78 19.52
N HIS A 105 8.53 -5.13 20.62
CA HIS A 105 7.93 -5.81 21.79
C HIS A 105 6.46 -6.17 21.59
N PHE A 106 5.82 -5.61 20.55
CA PHE A 106 4.42 -5.87 20.22
C PHE A 106 4.34 -6.43 18.80
N SER A 107 3.51 -7.45 18.61
CA SER A 107 3.31 -8.02 17.28
C SER A 107 1.93 -8.66 17.15
N VAL A 108 1.41 -8.66 15.91
CA VAL A 108 0.27 -9.48 15.51
C VAL A 108 0.71 -10.32 14.32
N LYS A 109 0.55 -11.62 14.40
CA LYS A 109 1.09 -12.57 13.42
C LYS A 109 -0.01 -13.48 12.91
N VAL A 110 -0.12 -13.54 11.60
CA VAL A 110 -1.06 -14.40 10.86
C VAL A 110 -0.28 -15.03 9.71
N PRO A 111 0.68 -15.94 9.97
CA PRO A 111 1.39 -16.64 8.93
C PRO A 111 0.43 -17.59 8.20
N LEU A 112 0.39 -17.57 6.86
CA LEU A 112 -0.48 -18.40 6.04
C LEU A 112 0.28 -18.97 4.84
N GLU A 113 -0.09 -20.17 4.41
CA GLU A 113 0.52 -20.84 3.25
C GLU A 113 -0.11 -20.45 1.90
N ASN A 114 -1.05 -19.49 1.91
CA ASN A 114 -1.83 -19.07 0.75
C ASN A 114 -1.42 -17.70 0.18
N THR A 115 -0.20 -17.23 0.46
CA THR A 115 0.36 -15.92 0.05
C THR A 115 -0.26 -14.68 0.74
N TYR A 116 -1.27 -14.86 1.59
CA TYR A 116 -1.93 -13.72 2.29
C TYR A 116 -1.53 -13.58 3.75
N GLY A 117 -0.52 -14.33 4.21
CA GLY A 117 -0.03 -14.19 5.57
C GLY A 117 0.56 -12.82 5.84
N MET A 118 0.41 -12.35 7.07
CA MET A 118 0.82 -11.03 7.53
C MET A 118 1.56 -11.11 8.87
N LEU A 119 2.67 -10.38 8.98
CA LEU A 119 3.39 -10.21 10.24
C LEU A 119 3.52 -8.71 10.52
N LEU A 120 2.83 -8.22 11.54
CA LEU A 120 2.91 -6.85 12.03
C LEU A 120 3.77 -6.82 13.27
N TYR A 121 4.83 -6.01 13.24
CA TYR A 121 5.73 -5.76 14.38
C TYR A 121 5.68 -4.28 14.76
N SER A 122 5.71 -3.96 16.04
CA SER A 122 5.66 -2.59 16.55
C SER A 122 6.57 -2.41 17.76
N LYS A 123 7.26 -1.26 17.82
CA LYS A 123 7.94 -0.78 19.03
C LYS A 123 6.98 -0.09 19.99
N PHE A 124 5.81 0.32 19.48
CA PHE A 124 4.73 0.93 20.25
C PHE A 124 3.68 -0.10 20.64
N GLU A 125 2.97 0.19 21.71
CA GLU A 125 1.85 -0.63 22.16
C GLU A 125 0.76 -0.72 21.08
N LEU A 126 0.27 -1.95 20.84
CA LEU A 126 -0.85 -2.25 19.96
C LEU A 126 -2.09 -2.51 20.82
N GLU A 127 -3.00 -1.52 20.87
CA GLU A 127 -4.24 -1.63 21.63
C GLU A 127 -5.36 -2.20 20.72
N ASP A 128 -6.25 -3.00 21.30
CA ASP A 128 -7.44 -3.56 20.61
C ASP A 128 -7.11 -4.28 19.29
N ALA A 129 -5.97 -4.95 19.23
CA ALA A 129 -5.53 -5.64 18.01
C ALA A 129 -6.48 -6.80 17.65
N THR A 130 -7.07 -6.74 16.47
CA THR A 130 -8.02 -7.74 15.98
C THR A 130 -7.69 -8.12 14.54
N ILE A 131 -7.98 -9.38 14.19
CA ILE A 131 -7.83 -9.92 12.86
C ILE A 131 -9.22 -10.04 12.25
N HIS A 132 -9.41 -9.50 11.07
CA HIS A 132 -10.67 -9.53 10.34
C HIS A 132 -10.49 -10.23 8.98
N TYR A 133 -11.54 -10.88 8.54
CA TYR A 133 -11.69 -11.47 7.21
C TYR A 133 -12.90 -10.76 6.56
N LEU A 134 -12.66 -9.58 5.98
CA LEU A 134 -13.72 -8.64 5.61
C LEU A 134 -14.55 -9.12 4.42
N VAL A 135 -13.94 -9.80 3.47
CA VAL A 135 -14.58 -10.22 2.21
C VAL A 135 -14.43 -11.71 1.99
N GLU A 136 -13.23 -12.26 2.13
CA GLU A 136 -12.92 -13.66 1.84
C GLU A 136 -12.29 -14.34 3.06
N GLU A 137 -12.66 -15.58 3.30
CA GLU A 137 -12.00 -16.43 4.29
C GLU A 137 -10.55 -16.67 3.88
N GLY A 138 -9.62 -16.56 4.83
CA GLY A 138 -8.19 -16.72 4.55
C GLY A 138 -7.47 -15.49 4.03
N ILE A 139 -8.16 -14.37 3.81
CA ILE A 139 -7.56 -13.07 3.48
C ILE A 139 -7.67 -12.15 4.71
N PRO A 140 -6.65 -12.09 5.57
CA PRO A 140 -6.72 -11.33 6.81
C PRO A 140 -6.47 -9.84 6.58
N SER A 141 -7.10 -9.02 7.42
CA SER A 141 -6.67 -7.64 7.69
C SER A 141 -6.47 -7.47 9.19
N ILE A 142 -5.47 -6.69 9.59
CA ILE A 142 -5.16 -6.43 11.00
C ILE A 142 -5.60 -5.01 11.33
N HIS A 143 -6.49 -4.89 12.31
CA HIS A 143 -6.98 -3.62 12.81
C HIS A 143 -6.48 -3.43 14.23
N THR A 144 -5.81 -2.31 14.51
CA THR A 144 -5.27 -2.02 15.84
C THR A 144 -5.13 -0.52 16.05
N LYS A 145 -5.06 -0.11 17.27
CA LYS A 145 -4.67 1.25 17.64
C LYS A 145 -3.20 1.25 18.08
N ILE A 146 -2.50 2.30 17.75
CA ILE A 146 -1.10 2.51 18.16
C ILE A 146 -1.06 3.72 19.08
N LYS A 147 -0.53 3.53 20.29
CA LYS A 147 -0.31 4.59 21.25
C LYS A 147 1.08 5.19 21.08
N LEU A 148 1.14 6.44 20.68
CA LEU A 148 2.38 7.18 20.51
C LEU A 148 3.01 7.56 21.86
N LYS A 149 4.28 7.97 21.89
CA LYS A 149 4.97 8.43 23.10
C LYS A 149 4.30 9.64 23.75
N SER A 150 3.60 10.45 22.97
CA SER A 150 2.78 11.58 23.47
C SER A 150 1.46 11.16 24.11
N ASN A 151 1.14 9.89 24.18
CA ASN A 151 -0.16 9.31 24.51
C ASN A 151 -1.28 9.59 23.48
N GLN A 152 -0.96 10.17 22.34
CA GLN A 152 -1.92 10.21 21.24
C GLN A 152 -2.10 8.83 20.65
N VAL A 153 -3.32 8.53 20.24
CA VAL A 153 -3.69 7.22 19.67
C VAL A 153 -4.02 7.42 18.19
N ILE A 154 -3.51 6.52 17.37
CA ILE A 154 -3.82 6.45 15.94
C ILE A 154 -4.44 5.09 15.62
N GLN A 155 -5.37 5.06 14.68
CA GLN A 155 -5.93 3.83 14.14
C GLN A 155 -5.03 3.31 13.01
N LEU A 156 -4.64 2.06 13.06
CA LEU A 156 -3.93 1.38 11.99
C LEU A 156 -4.81 0.30 11.37
N PHE A 157 -4.92 0.31 10.05
CA PHE A 157 -5.45 -0.79 9.24
C PHE A 157 -4.32 -1.33 8.37
N ALA A 158 -3.93 -2.59 8.59
CA ALA A 158 -2.98 -3.30 7.75
C ALA A 158 -3.77 -4.26 6.86
N VAL A 159 -3.61 -4.14 5.55
CA VAL A 159 -4.43 -4.84 4.55
C VAL A 159 -3.59 -5.43 3.43
N HIS A 160 -4.01 -6.57 2.92
CA HIS A 160 -3.43 -7.22 1.74
C HIS A 160 -4.53 -7.92 0.95
N PRO A 161 -5.41 -7.17 0.26
CA PRO A 161 -6.53 -7.72 -0.47
C PRO A 161 -6.06 -8.53 -1.69
N THR A 162 -6.90 -9.43 -2.15
CA THR A 162 -6.64 -10.36 -3.27
C THR A 162 -6.34 -9.60 -4.57
N PRO A 163 -5.22 -9.86 -5.28
CA PRO A 163 -4.96 -9.26 -6.59
C PRO A 163 -5.90 -9.83 -7.66
N PRO A 164 -6.26 -9.04 -8.69
CA PRO A 164 -6.99 -9.55 -9.85
C PRO A 164 -6.04 -10.35 -10.77
N VAL A 165 -5.90 -11.65 -10.51
CA VAL A 165 -5.04 -12.56 -11.30
C VAL A 165 -5.92 -13.54 -12.09
N PRO A 166 -5.76 -13.69 -13.40
CA PRO A 166 -6.67 -14.47 -14.24
C PRO A 166 -6.95 -15.91 -13.79
N ASN A 167 -6.00 -16.56 -13.14
CA ASN A 167 -6.11 -17.95 -12.70
C ASN A 167 -6.56 -18.11 -11.24
N GLU A 168 -6.60 -17.03 -10.46
CA GLU A 168 -6.91 -17.05 -9.04
C GLU A 168 -8.16 -16.22 -8.75
N ASN A 169 -8.16 -14.99 -9.18
CA ASN A 169 -9.29 -14.07 -9.05
C ASN A 169 -9.43 -13.22 -10.33
N PRO A 170 -10.23 -13.63 -11.32
CA PRO A 170 -10.32 -12.93 -12.60
C PRO A 170 -11.00 -11.55 -12.51
N SER A 171 -11.56 -11.23 -11.35
CA SER A 171 -12.27 -9.98 -11.04
C SER A 171 -11.51 -9.19 -9.98
N SER A 172 -11.60 -7.86 -10.03
CA SER A 172 -11.11 -6.99 -8.95
C SER A 172 -12.17 -6.73 -7.86
N ALA A 173 -13.32 -7.38 -7.94
CA ALA A 173 -14.50 -7.05 -7.12
C ALA A 173 -14.24 -7.27 -5.62
N GLU A 174 -13.58 -8.35 -5.26
CA GLU A 174 -13.27 -8.71 -3.87
C GLU A 174 -12.28 -7.70 -3.27
N ARG A 175 -11.18 -7.42 -3.99
CA ARG A 175 -10.21 -6.37 -3.63
C ARG A 175 -10.89 -5.01 -3.47
N ASP A 176 -11.67 -4.61 -4.48
CA ASP A 176 -12.33 -3.32 -4.49
C ASP A 176 -13.31 -3.19 -3.32
N LYS A 177 -14.06 -4.26 -3.03
CA LYS A 177 -14.97 -4.33 -1.88
C LYS A 177 -14.22 -4.17 -0.56
N GLU A 178 -13.11 -4.87 -0.36
CA GLU A 178 -12.32 -4.77 0.87
C GLU A 178 -11.77 -3.36 1.06
N LEU A 179 -11.18 -2.76 0.02
CA LEU A 179 -10.69 -1.38 0.08
C LEU A 179 -11.80 -0.38 0.43
N LEU A 180 -13.00 -0.52 -0.13
CA LEU A 180 -14.12 0.37 0.18
C LEU A 180 -14.67 0.16 1.59
N MET A 181 -14.64 -1.06 2.13
CA MET A 181 -14.97 -1.33 3.53
C MET A 181 -13.97 -0.66 4.48
N ILE A 182 -12.67 -0.76 4.19
CA ILE A 182 -11.63 -0.05 4.94
C ILE A 182 -11.80 1.48 4.84
N ALA A 183 -12.17 2.00 3.66
CA ALA A 183 -12.46 3.42 3.50
C ALA A 183 -13.62 3.90 4.39
N ASP A 184 -14.68 3.10 4.51
CA ASP A 184 -15.82 3.40 5.39
C ASP A 184 -15.43 3.35 6.87
N LEU A 185 -14.62 2.37 7.29
CA LEU A 185 -14.08 2.28 8.63
C LEU A 185 -13.16 3.47 8.95
N ALA A 186 -12.28 3.84 8.02
CA ALA A 186 -11.40 4.99 8.17
C ALA A 186 -12.18 6.30 8.32
N LYS A 187 -13.24 6.49 7.52
CA LYS A 187 -14.12 7.65 7.60
C LYS A 187 -14.86 7.78 8.94
N LYS A 188 -15.22 6.65 9.55
CA LYS A 188 -15.94 6.60 10.84
C LYS A 188 -15.03 6.77 12.05
N SER A 189 -13.73 6.71 11.85
CA SER A 189 -12.76 6.86 12.95
C SER A 189 -12.74 8.31 13.44
N GLU A 190 -12.79 8.49 14.75
CA GLU A 190 -12.67 9.78 15.42
C GLU A 190 -11.21 10.15 15.73
N ILE A 191 -10.28 9.22 15.51
CA ILE A 191 -8.84 9.40 15.69
C ILE A 191 -8.11 9.33 14.35
N PRO A 192 -6.89 9.89 14.24
CA PRO A 192 -6.11 9.81 13.01
C PRO A 192 -5.94 8.37 12.52
N VAL A 193 -6.03 8.17 11.21
CA VAL A 193 -5.98 6.84 10.58
C VAL A 193 -4.76 6.72 9.68
N ILE A 194 -4.09 5.57 9.77
CA ILE A 194 -3.08 5.13 8.81
C ILE A 194 -3.55 3.79 8.21
N VAL A 195 -3.56 3.70 6.89
CA VAL A 195 -3.78 2.44 6.15
C VAL A 195 -2.46 2.05 5.51
N ILE A 196 -2.01 0.83 5.76
CA ILE A 196 -0.76 0.28 5.23
C ILE A 196 -1.01 -1.09 4.60
N GLY A 197 -0.19 -1.48 3.64
CA GLY A 197 -0.23 -2.80 3.03
C GLY A 197 0.09 -2.76 1.54
N ASP A 198 0.04 -3.92 0.92
CA ASP A 198 0.00 -4.06 -0.53
C ASP A 198 -1.47 -4.07 -0.97
N LEU A 199 -1.92 -2.96 -1.52
CA LEU A 199 -3.33 -2.79 -1.89
C LEU A 199 -3.69 -3.50 -3.21
N ASN A 200 -2.71 -4.10 -3.88
CA ASN A 200 -2.88 -4.79 -5.17
C ASN A 200 -3.63 -3.95 -6.22
N ASP A 201 -3.39 -2.62 -6.17
CA ASP A 201 -4.01 -1.66 -7.09
C ASP A 201 -3.05 -0.53 -7.48
N VAL A 202 -3.25 0.02 -8.65
CA VAL A 202 -2.46 1.16 -9.11
C VAL A 202 -3.00 2.47 -8.52
N ALA A 203 -2.10 3.39 -8.22
CA ALA A 203 -2.43 4.66 -7.57
C ALA A 203 -3.45 5.53 -8.33
N TRP A 204 -3.58 5.36 -9.64
CA TRP A 204 -4.50 6.11 -10.50
C TRP A 204 -5.76 5.36 -10.90
N SER A 205 -6.03 4.19 -10.34
CA SER A 205 -7.25 3.41 -10.57
C SER A 205 -8.51 4.18 -10.12
N TYR A 206 -9.65 3.71 -10.59
CA TYR A 206 -10.93 4.22 -10.12
C TYR A 206 -11.16 3.90 -8.64
N THR A 207 -10.85 2.68 -8.24
CA THR A 207 -11.06 2.21 -6.85
C THR A 207 -10.16 2.94 -5.87
N THR A 208 -8.87 3.12 -6.19
CA THR A 208 -7.96 3.93 -5.34
C THR A 208 -8.45 5.37 -5.20
N LYS A 209 -8.92 6.00 -6.28
CA LYS A 209 -9.50 7.35 -6.21
C LYS A 209 -10.76 7.40 -5.35
N LEU A 210 -11.64 6.40 -5.48
CA LEU A 210 -12.86 6.30 -4.69
C LEU A 210 -12.54 6.05 -3.21
N PHE A 211 -11.59 5.16 -2.92
CA PHE A 211 -11.07 4.91 -1.58
C PHE A 211 -10.60 6.20 -0.89
N LEU A 212 -9.74 6.99 -1.54
CA LEU A 212 -9.26 8.27 -1.00
C LEU A 212 -10.39 9.28 -0.81
N LYS A 213 -11.35 9.33 -1.75
CA LYS A 213 -12.50 10.23 -1.66
C LYS A 213 -13.43 9.86 -0.49
N MET A 214 -13.68 8.56 -0.29
CA MET A 214 -14.57 8.07 0.77
C MET A 214 -13.94 8.19 2.15
N SER A 215 -12.68 7.76 2.28
CA SER A 215 -11.98 7.76 3.57
C SER A 215 -11.54 9.16 4.02
N GLY A 216 -11.29 10.08 3.09
CA GLY A 216 -10.64 11.35 3.36
C GLY A 216 -9.12 11.23 3.58
N LEU A 217 -8.55 10.05 3.40
CA LEU A 217 -7.11 9.81 3.53
C LEU A 217 -6.31 10.48 2.42
N LEU A 218 -5.05 10.71 2.68
CA LEU A 218 -4.11 11.35 1.78
C LEU A 218 -3.11 10.31 1.23
N ASP A 219 -2.72 10.47 -0.04
CA ASP A 219 -1.67 9.64 -0.64
C ASP A 219 -0.32 10.38 -0.56
N PRO A 220 0.65 9.88 0.21
CA PRO A 220 1.94 10.52 0.39
C PRO A 220 2.80 10.57 -0.89
N ARG A 221 2.47 9.81 -1.93
CA ARG A 221 3.20 9.80 -3.22
C ARG A 221 2.85 11.00 -4.09
N ARG A 222 1.68 11.62 -3.91
CA ARG A 222 1.23 12.74 -4.74
C ARG A 222 2.15 13.94 -4.61
N GLY A 223 2.61 14.43 -5.77
CA GLY A 223 3.54 15.56 -5.88
C GLY A 223 4.99 15.23 -5.52
N ARG A 224 5.34 13.96 -5.29
CA ARG A 224 6.70 13.56 -4.86
C ARG A 224 7.45 12.73 -5.87
N GLY A 225 6.80 12.22 -6.89
CA GLY A 225 7.35 11.37 -7.94
C GLY A 225 6.79 9.96 -7.91
N PHE A 226 7.27 9.16 -8.86
CA PHE A 226 6.90 7.75 -8.93
C PHE A 226 7.70 6.96 -7.91
N PHE A 227 7.00 6.28 -7.02
CA PHE A 227 7.58 5.30 -6.10
C PHE A 227 7.14 3.93 -6.61
N ASN A 228 7.96 3.34 -7.45
CA ASN A 228 7.71 2.00 -7.98
C ASN A 228 8.05 0.99 -6.90
N THR A 229 7.15 0.05 -6.66
CA THR A 229 7.32 -1.05 -5.69
C THR A 229 7.63 -2.37 -6.37
N PHE A 230 7.60 -2.40 -7.71
CA PHE A 230 7.97 -3.52 -8.56
C PHE A 230 9.07 -3.11 -9.54
#